data_f0b8e70772c7164eac254ed98622a184
#
_entry.id   f0b8e70772c7164eac254ed98622a184
#
_cell.length_a   1.000
_cell.length_b   1.000
_cell.length_c   1.000
_cell.angle_alpha   90.00
_cell.angle_beta   90.00
_cell.angle_gamma   90.00
#
_symmetry.space_group_name_H-M   'P 1'
#
loop_
_entity.id
_entity.type
_entity.pdbx_description
1 polymer ?
#
loop_
_entity_poly.entity_id
_entity_poly.type
_entity_poly.pdbx_seq_one_letter_code
_entity_poly.pdbx_strand_id
1 'polypeptide(L)'
;MKKIMIMAVAMFAMATTTFAAEENTNATAAYNMNIKMGSLASALSLNIDQAEAVADVHKNFTADMMNVATASAEDRAAMIDKAVIKDLKYMHSILNDAQYRKYVMLLNATLVNRGLK
;
A
#
# COMPACT_ATOMS: atom_id res chain seq x y z
N MET A 1 5.20 -7.41 -19.18
CA MET A 1 5.01 -6.15 -18.48
C MET A 1 3.62 -6.02 -17.92
N LYS A 2 2.60 -6.01 -18.78
CA LYS A 2 1.22 -5.91 -18.31
C LYS A 2 0.83 -7.05 -17.37
N LYS A 3 1.29 -8.26 -17.68
CA LYS A 3 0.98 -9.41 -16.85
C LYS A 3 1.51 -9.26 -15.44
N ILE A 4 2.73 -8.73 -15.31
CA ILE A 4 3.33 -8.51 -14.00
C ILE A 4 2.54 -7.49 -13.21
N MET A 5 2.12 -6.42 -13.86
CA MET A 5 1.32 -5.39 -13.20
C MET A 5 -0.01 -5.95 -12.73
N ILE A 6 -0.65 -6.74 -13.60
CA ILE A 6 -1.93 -7.35 -13.25
C ILE A 6 -1.78 -8.26 -12.04
N MET A 7 -0.71 -9.04 -12.01
CA MET A 7 -0.45 -9.93 -10.88
C MET A 7 -0.21 -9.16 -9.60
N ALA A 8 0.55 -8.07 -9.68
CA ALA A 8 0.82 -7.26 -8.50
C ALA A 8 -0.46 -6.62 -7.96
N VAL A 9 -1.29 -6.13 -8.86
CA VAL A 9 -2.58 -5.58 -8.45
C VAL A 9 -3.45 -6.66 -7.82
N ALA A 10 -3.39 -7.87 -8.39
CA ALA A 10 -4.15 -8.99 -7.85
C ALA A 10 -3.74 -9.32 -6.43
N MET A 11 -2.46 -9.18 -6.09
CA MET A 11 -2.02 -9.45 -4.73
C MET A 11 -2.66 -8.49 -3.73
N PHE A 12 -2.70 -7.21 -4.07
CA PHE A 12 -3.39 -6.26 -3.22
C PHE A 12 -4.88 -6.55 -3.18
N ALA A 13 -5.45 -6.92 -4.32
CA ALA A 13 -6.86 -7.26 -4.40
C ALA A 13 -7.18 -8.50 -3.56
N MET A 14 -6.30 -9.47 -3.56
CA MET A 14 -6.49 -10.67 -2.74
C MET A 14 -6.54 -10.33 -1.27
N ALA A 15 -5.65 -9.45 -0.83
CA ALA A 15 -5.68 -9.00 0.56
C ALA A 15 -7.02 -8.34 0.86
N THR A 16 -7.51 -7.53 -0.06
CA THR A 16 -8.81 -6.88 0.09
C THR A 16 -9.92 -7.93 0.18
N THR A 17 -9.85 -8.93 -0.69
CA THR A 17 -10.85 -9.99 -0.71
C THR A 17 -10.87 -10.75 0.60
N THR A 18 -9.69 -11.04 1.14
CA THR A 18 -9.59 -11.73 2.42
C THR A 18 -10.28 -10.92 3.52
N PHE A 19 -10.07 -9.63 3.53
CA PHE A 19 -10.71 -8.79 4.52
C PHE A 19 -12.20 -8.66 4.27
N ALA A 20 -12.63 -8.67 3.02
CA ALA A 20 -14.03 -8.64 2.70
C ALA A 20 -14.75 -9.87 3.24
N ALA A 21 -14.06 -11.02 3.26
CA ALA A 21 -14.62 -12.24 3.84
C ALA A 21 -14.84 -12.09 5.34
N GLU A 22 -14.12 -11.17 5.95
CA GLU A 22 -14.24 -10.89 7.38
C GLU A 22 -14.87 -9.52 7.56
N GLU A 23 -15.92 -9.29 6.87
CA GLU A 23 -16.56 -7.98 6.82
C GLU A 23 -16.92 -7.41 8.17
N ASN A 24 -17.07 -8.25 9.15
CA ASN A 24 -17.43 -7.79 10.49
C ASN A 24 -16.34 -6.97 11.12
N THR A 25 -15.12 -7.10 10.62
CA THR A 25 -14.03 -6.27 11.10
C THR A 25 -14.02 -4.94 10.39
N ASN A 26 -14.68 -4.90 9.24
CA ASN A 26 -15.08 -3.70 8.52
C ASN A 26 -14.01 -2.63 8.32
N ALA A 27 -14.22 -1.43 8.88
CA ALA A 27 -13.39 -0.28 8.59
C ALA A 27 -11.90 -0.50 8.87
N THR A 28 -11.58 -1.22 9.95
CA THR A 28 -10.19 -1.48 10.30
C THR A 28 -9.49 -2.30 9.22
N ALA A 29 -10.20 -3.28 8.68
CA ALA A 29 -9.63 -4.15 7.64
C ALA A 29 -9.26 -3.35 6.39
N ALA A 30 -10.04 -2.34 6.04
CA ALA A 30 -9.77 -1.53 4.86
C ALA A 30 -8.44 -0.78 4.99
N TYR A 31 -8.04 -0.44 6.20
CA TYR A 31 -6.82 0.32 6.44
C TYR A 31 -5.60 -0.55 6.71
N ASN A 32 -5.78 -1.86 6.73
CA ASN A 32 -4.66 -2.78 6.94
C ASN A 32 -3.89 -2.93 5.63
N MET A 33 -2.69 -2.39 5.60
CA MET A 33 -1.85 -2.38 4.40
C MET A 33 -0.78 -3.47 4.40
N ASN A 34 -0.94 -4.49 5.23
CA ASN A 34 0.00 -5.60 5.25
C ASN A 34 -0.02 -6.36 3.93
N ILE A 35 1.15 -6.60 3.40
CA ILE A 35 1.34 -7.36 2.17
C ILE A 35 2.59 -8.21 2.31
N LYS A 36 2.75 -9.14 1.38
CA LYS A 36 3.98 -9.93 1.33
C LYS A 36 5.08 -9.10 0.69
N MET A 37 6.06 -8.72 1.48
CA MET A 37 7.16 -7.88 0.97
C MET A 37 7.95 -8.56 -0.14
N GLY A 38 8.11 -9.88 -0.07
CA GLY A 38 8.78 -10.61 -1.14
C GLY A 38 8.07 -10.46 -2.48
N SER A 39 6.74 -10.46 -2.45
CA SER A 39 5.95 -10.27 -3.66
C SER A 39 6.09 -8.85 -4.21
N LEU A 40 6.09 -7.87 -3.33
CA LEU A 40 6.28 -6.48 -3.75
C LEU A 40 7.69 -6.27 -4.32
N ALA A 41 8.69 -6.84 -3.67
CA ALA A 41 10.06 -6.75 -4.13
C ALA A 41 10.20 -7.35 -5.54
N SER A 42 9.55 -8.49 -5.79
CA SER A 42 9.55 -9.09 -7.12
C SER A 42 8.84 -8.21 -8.14
N ALA A 43 7.68 -7.68 -7.78
CA ALA A 43 6.90 -6.85 -8.68
C ALA A 43 7.66 -5.60 -9.13
N LEU A 44 8.43 -5.02 -8.22
CA LEU A 44 9.21 -3.82 -8.49
C LEU A 44 10.66 -4.10 -8.89
N SER A 45 11.07 -5.35 -8.87
CA SER A 45 12.46 -5.74 -9.18
C SER A 45 13.44 -5.04 -8.25
N LEU A 46 13.16 -5.09 -6.95
CA LEU A 46 14.02 -4.43 -5.97
C LEU A 46 15.28 -5.25 -5.70
N ASN A 47 16.40 -4.55 -5.48
CA ASN A 47 17.58 -5.21 -4.96
C ASN A 47 17.42 -5.36 -3.44
N ILE A 48 18.38 -6.02 -2.80
CA ILE A 48 18.29 -6.31 -1.36
C ILE A 48 18.20 -5.04 -0.53
N ASP A 49 19.04 -4.06 -0.84
CA ASP A 49 19.05 -2.80 -0.09
C ASP A 49 17.72 -2.04 -0.25
N GLN A 50 17.21 -2.01 -1.47
CA GLN A 50 15.92 -1.37 -1.73
C GLN A 50 14.81 -2.11 -0.99
N ALA A 51 14.84 -3.44 -1.02
CA ALA A 51 13.80 -4.23 -0.37
C ALA A 51 13.75 -3.96 1.14
N GLU A 52 14.90 -3.85 1.78
CA GLU A 52 14.95 -3.54 3.20
C GLU A 52 14.41 -2.13 3.49
N ALA A 53 14.82 -1.17 2.69
CA ALA A 53 14.37 0.22 2.87
C ALA A 53 12.87 0.34 2.61
N VAL A 54 12.36 -0.33 1.58
CA VAL A 54 10.94 -0.33 1.27
C VAL A 54 10.15 -0.99 2.39
N ALA A 55 10.66 -2.08 2.96
CA ALA A 55 9.99 -2.75 4.06
C ALA A 55 9.84 -1.81 5.26
N ASP A 56 10.89 -1.05 5.59
CA ASP A 56 10.82 -0.10 6.69
C ASP A 56 9.80 1.01 6.43
N VAL A 57 9.82 1.56 5.22
CA VAL A 57 8.87 2.61 4.85
C VAL A 57 7.45 2.07 4.86
N HIS A 58 7.25 0.87 4.33
CA HIS A 58 5.93 0.26 4.31
C HIS A 58 5.41 -0.01 5.72
N LYS A 59 6.28 -0.40 6.63
CA LYS A 59 5.90 -0.62 8.02
C LYS A 59 5.36 0.67 8.64
N ASN A 60 6.03 1.79 8.39
CA ASN A 60 5.57 3.08 8.87
C ASN A 60 4.25 3.48 8.22
N PHE A 61 4.10 3.23 6.94
CA PHE A 61 2.86 3.53 6.23
C PHE A 61 1.71 2.72 6.81
N THR A 62 1.95 1.44 7.08
CA THR A 62 0.95 0.56 7.67
C THR A 62 0.49 1.11 9.03
N ALA A 63 1.43 1.54 9.85
CA ALA A 63 1.10 2.12 11.15
C ALA A 63 0.28 3.40 11.01
N ASP A 64 0.66 4.25 10.07
CA ASP A 64 -0.08 5.49 9.81
C ASP A 64 -1.52 5.19 9.37
N MET A 65 -1.68 4.21 8.50
CA MET A 65 -3.02 3.85 8.01
C MET A 65 -3.88 3.24 9.11
N MET A 66 -3.28 2.48 10.02
CA MET A 66 -4.04 1.95 11.15
C MET A 66 -4.52 3.06 12.07
N ASN A 67 -3.74 4.14 12.18
CA ASN A 67 -4.17 5.31 12.95
C ASN A 67 -5.37 5.99 12.28
N VAL A 68 -5.43 5.98 10.96
CA VAL A 68 -6.59 6.52 10.24
C VAL A 68 -7.85 5.79 10.65
N ALA A 69 -7.77 4.48 10.84
CA ALA A 69 -8.92 3.67 11.19
C ALA A 69 -9.56 4.10 12.50
N THR A 70 -8.78 4.66 13.42
CA THR A 70 -9.27 5.09 14.72
C THR A 70 -9.67 6.57 14.76
N ALA A 71 -9.45 7.29 13.67
CA ALA A 71 -9.77 8.72 13.60
C ALA A 71 -11.25 8.93 13.25
N SER A 72 -11.71 10.15 13.48
CA SER A 72 -13.08 10.50 13.08
C SER A 72 -13.20 10.50 11.57
N ALA A 73 -14.42 10.29 11.08
CA ALA A 73 -14.67 10.25 9.65
C ALA A 73 -14.21 11.54 8.96
N GLU A 74 -14.37 12.67 9.65
CA GLU A 74 -13.99 13.96 9.09
C GLU A 74 -12.49 14.08 8.85
N ASP A 75 -11.69 13.45 9.71
CA ASP A 75 -10.25 13.57 9.65
C ASP A 75 -9.60 12.53 8.74
N ARG A 76 -10.31 11.45 8.44
CA ARG A 76 -9.71 10.33 7.73
C ARG A 76 -9.12 10.70 6.38
N ALA A 77 -9.85 11.47 5.58
CA ALA A 77 -9.36 11.82 4.25
C ALA A 77 -8.04 12.58 4.31
N ALA A 78 -7.95 13.55 5.21
CA ALA A 78 -6.72 14.31 5.37
C ALA A 78 -5.58 13.45 5.88
N MET A 79 -5.86 12.54 6.79
CA MET A 79 -4.85 11.63 7.34
C MET A 79 -4.34 10.66 6.28
N ILE A 80 -5.24 10.15 5.44
CA ILE A 80 -4.84 9.27 4.33
C ILE A 80 -3.92 10.03 3.39
N ASP A 81 -4.29 11.25 3.02
CA ASP A 81 -3.46 12.06 2.14
C ASP A 81 -2.07 12.28 2.70
N LYS A 82 -1.99 12.60 3.99
CA LYS A 82 -0.69 12.80 4.63
C LYS A 82 0.13 11.53 4.65
N ALA A 83 -0.50 10.40 4.97
CA ALA A 83 0.20 9.11 5.00
C ALA A 83 0.71 8.74 3.62
N VAL A 84 -0.10 8.93 2.59
CA VAL A 84 0.29 8.63 1.22
C VAL A 84 1.43 9.53 0.76
N ILE A 85 1.32 10.82 0.99
CA ILE A 85 2.36 11.77 0.59
C ILE A 85 3.69 11.44 1.27
N LYS A 86 3.65 11.14 2.56
CA LYS A 86 4.84 10.76 3.31
C LYS A 86 5.46 9.48 2.74
N ASP A 87 4.63 8.47 2.50
CA ASP A 87 5.08 7.20 1.94
C ASP A 87 5.74 7.41 0.58
N LEU A 88 5.08 8.15 -0.31
CA LEU A 88 5.59 8.39 -1.65
C LEU A 88 6.89 9.18 -1.63
N LYS A 89 7.02 10.10 -0.70
CA LYS A 89 8.24 10.88 -0.57
C LYS A 89 9.43 9.99 -0.23
N TYR A 90 9.26 9.08 0.71
CA TYR A 90 10.32 8.14 1.06
C TYR A 90 10.60 7.15 -0.05
N MET A 91 9.54 6.63 -0.67
CA MET A 91 9.70 5.68 -1.77
C MET A 91 10.42 6.32 -2.95
N HIS A 92 10.13 7.58 -3.23
CA HIS A 92 10.79 8.29 -4.32
C HIS A 92 12.31 8.37 -4.10
N SER A 93 12.75 8.46 -2.86
CA SER A 93 14.18 8.52 -2.57
C SER A 93 14.86 7.15 -2.64
N ILE A 94 14.09 6.06 -2.57
CA ILE A 94 14.61 4.70 -2.58
C ILE A 94 14.56 4.09 -3.98
N LEU A 95 13.47 4.34 -4.70
CA LEU A 95 13.17 3.70 -5.98
C LEU A 95 13.66 4.52 -7.16
N ASN A 96 14.02 3.84 -8.25
CA ASN A 96 14.27 4.56 -9.50
C ASN A 96 12.93 4.96 -10.11
N ASP A 97 12.97 5.73 -11.21
CA ASP A 97 11.76 6.27 -11.81
C ASP A 97 10.76 5.19 -12.24
N ALA A 98 11.25 4.13 -12.85
CA ALA A 98 10.38 3.06 -13.33
C ALA A 98 9.73 2.33 -12.16
N GLN A 99 10.50 2.03 -11.13
CA GLN A 99 10.01 1.38 -9.92
C GLN A 99 8.99 2.26 -9.20
N TYR A 100 9.30 3.54 -9.10
CA TYR A 100 8.42 4.50 -8.41
C TYR A 100 7.08 4.61 -9.12
N ARG A 101 7.07 4.73 -10.44
CA ARG A 101 5.83 4.79 -11.20
C ARG A 101 4.97 3.55 -10.98
N LYS A 102 5.60 2.41 -11.01
CA LYS A 102 4.89 1.15 -10.79
C LYS A 102 4.31 1.11 -9.37
N TYR A 103 5.10 1.53 -8.40
CA TYR A 103 4.64 1.58 -7.02
C TYR A 103 3.43 2.50 -6.86
N VAL A 104 3.48 3.68 -7.45
CA VAL A 104 2.36 4.63 -7.38
C VAL A 104 1.10 4.01 -7.96
N MET A 105 1.22 3.31 -9.09
CA MET A 105 0.08 2.64 -9.69
C MET A 105 -0.51 1.57 -8.78
N LEU A 106 0.35 0.79 -8.15
CA LEU A 106 -0.09 -0.27 -7.26
C LEU A 106 -0.76 0.31 -6.02
N LEU A 107 -0.20 1.37 -5.48
CA LEU A 107 -0.77 2.02 -4.31
C LEU A 107 -2.14 2.61 -4.62
N ASN A 108 -2.27 3.33 -5.73
CA ASN A 108 -3.55 3.88 -6.14
C ASN A 108 -4.60 2.80 -6.35
N ALA A 109 -4.23 1.71 -7.01
CA ALA A 109 -5.15 0.61 -7.24
C ALA A 109 -5.61 0.01 -5.91
N THR A 110 -4.71 -0.11 -4.96
CA THR A 110 -5.03 -0.65 -3.65
C THR A 110 -6.02 0.26 -2.93
N LEU A 111 -5.77 1.56 -2.92
CA LEU A 111 -6.64 2.51 -2.24
C LEU A 111 -8.03 2.53 -2.85
N VAL A 112 -8.10 2.51 -4.18
CA VAL A 112 -9.39 2.49 -4.88
C VAL A 112 -10.12 1.20 -4.57
N ASN A 113 -9.45 0.06 -4.62
CA ASN A 113 -10.07 -1.23 -4.37
C ASN A 113 -10.62 -1.35 -2.96
N ARG A 114 -10.00 -0.66 -2.02
CA ARG A 114 -10.44 -0.69 -0.62
C ARG A 114 -11.41 0.42 -0.27
N GLY A 115 -11.79 1.22 -1.24
CA GLY A 115 -12.74 2.29 -1.02
C GLY A 115 -12.18 3.49 -0.26
N LEU A 116 -10.86 3.63 -0.23
CA LEU A 116 -10.19 4.71 0.49
C LEU A 116 -9.91 5.93 -0.40
N LYS A 117 -10.19 5.79 -1.68
CA LYS A 117 -9.91 6.87 -2.62
C LYS A 117 -10.97 6.93 -3.72
#